data_c2577722436ec78627deb8140d13a1d3
#
_entry.id   c2577722436ec78627deb8140d13a1d3
#
_cell.length_a   1.000
_cell.length_b   1.000
_cell.length_c   1.000
_cell.angle_alpha   90.00
_cell.angle_beta   90.00
_cell.angle_gamma   90.00
#
_symmetry.space_group_name_H-M   'P 1'
#
loop_
_entity.id
_entity.type
_entity.pdbx_description
1 polymer ?
#
loop_
_entity_poly.entity_id
_entity_poly.type
_entity_poly.pdbx_seq_one_letter_code
_entity_poly.pdbx_strand_id
1 'polypeptide(L)'
;MKLPITGERTDFDPAWSPDSKTLAFFSSAGERDQRQLWTVKSDASDAKKITKLNGYAARPRWSHDGKQIAFLYIEGAGGGGPLMAAPATTGVIDTAIHNQRIAVLDIANGQLRQVSPPDLHIYDYDWSPDDKMFVATAAPGPGDNNWWIAQIYTIDSAKGNATSIYKPWFQVAVPRWSPDGKSIAFIEGLMSDEGFHGGDLFTMSADGRDVTNRTSSRKASVNSFFWQTPDRILLVEYVGGGSAMSELSLTNNSAQTIWKGPEGIHAFGNFPDFSLSSDGKLAAAELSSYNSPPEVFAGPLGEWRQLTNNNAGLQANWGKAESIEWTNEGSNIQGWLVPPAKIDPGKKYPMVVLIHGGPSSVTTSEWPASFGMSRAIIAALSTRGYYALLPNPRGSYGQGEDFTRANVKDFGGGDLRDDLAGADAAIKKYPIDPNRLGVMGWSYGGFMTMWTVTQTDRFRAAVAGAGIANWQSYYGQNLIGQWMIPFFGASVYDDPAVYEKSSPIRFIKNVKTPTLVIVGERDAECPASQSYEFWHALKTLGVPDKADRVSRRRPYVHRTQASSRSAGADRGVVR
;
A
#
# COMPACT_ATOMS: atom_id res chain seq x y z
N MET A 1 -1.25 21.61 -15.38
CA MET A 1 -1.15 23.02 -14.94
C MET A 1 0.15 23.19 -14.15
N LYS A 2 0.98 24.18 -14.44
CA LYS A 2 2.15 24.51 -13.62
C LYS A 2 1.70 25.53 -12.57
N LEU A 3 1.83 25.18 -11.28
CA LEU A 3 1.42 26.09 -10.20
C LEU A 3 2.34 27.33 -10.14
N PRO A 4 1.81 28.54 -9.94
CA PRO A 4 2.57 29.79 -9.93
C PRO A 4 3.28 30.05 -8.60
N ILE A 5 3.72 28.99 -7.93
CA ILE A 5 4.44 29.05 -6.66
C ILE A 5 5.91 28.76 -6.93
N THR A 6 6.81 29.57 -6.41
CA THR A 6 8.26 29.45 -6.61
C THR A 6 8.96 28.85 -5.39
N GLY A 7 10.14 28.25 -5.61
CA GLY A 7 11.00 27.67 -4.59
C GLY A 7 10.91 26.13 -4.48
N GLU A 8 11.79 25.55 -3.68
CA GLU A 8 11.75 24.13 -3.34
C GLU A 8 10.50 23.83 -2.51
N ARG A 9 9.69 22.91 -2.98
CA ARG A 9 8.45 22.49 -2.31
C ARG A 9 8.05 21.10 -2.73
N THR A 10 7.17 20.51 -1.95
CA THR A 10 6.39 19.34 -2.32
C THR A 10 4.91 19.67 -2.14
N ASP A 11 4.13 19.37 -3.17
CA ASP A 11 2.68 19.60 -3.17
C ASP A 11 1.97 18.25 -3.02
N PHE A 12 0.88 18.21 -2.25
CA PHE A 12 0.18 17.00 -1.84
C PHE A 12 -1.34 17.17 -1.95
N ASP A 13 -2.04 16.08 -2.13
CA ASP A 13 -3.47 15.93 -1.87
C ASP A 13 -4.33 16.99 -2.56
N PRO A 14 -4.36 17.07 -3.89
CA PRO A 14 -5.20 18.05 -4.59
C PRO A 14 -6.70 17.72 -4.48
N ALA A 15 -7.52 18.75 -4.26
CA ALA A 15 -8.98 18.65 -4.21
C ALA A 15 -9.64 19.84 -4.93
N TRP A 16 -10.46 19.56 -5.94
CA TRP A 16 -11.22 20.58 -6.65
C TRP A 16 -12.45 21.04 -5.84
N SER A 17 -12.73 22.34 -5.90
CA SER A 17 -14.01 22.89 -5.43
C SER A 17 -15.18 22.30 -6.24
N PRO A 18 -16.39 22.23 -5.66
CA PRO A 18 -17.57 21.68 -6.34
C PRO A 18 -17.89 22.34 -7.69
N ASP A 19 -17.59 23.63 -7.82
CA ASP A 19 -17.77 24.41 -9.07
C ASP A 19 -16.60 24.25 -10.07
N SER A 20 -15.59 23.44 -9.75
CA SER A 20 -14.38 23.17 -10.54
C SER A 20 -13.53 24.42 -10.88
N LYS A 21 -13.66 25.51 -10.11
CA LYS A 21 -12.93 26.75 -10.36
C LYS A 21 -11.71 26.94 -9.47
N THR A 22 -11.63 26.22 -8.36
CA THR A 22 -10.54 26.38 -7.38
C THR A 22 -10.00 25.01 -6.98
N LEU A 23 -8.67 24.86 -7.00
CA LEU A 23 -7.96 23.70 -6.51
C LEU A 23 -7.43 24.02 -5.11
N ALA A 24 -7.77 23.20 -4.12
CA ALA A 24 -7.12 23.18 -2.81
C ALA A 24 -6.04 22.09 -2.80
N PHE A 25 -4.93 22.31 -2.10
CA PHE A 25 -3.85 21.34 -1.96
C PHE A 25 -2.95 21.70 -0.77
N PHE A 26 -2.27 20.73 -0.20
CA PHE A 26 -1.22 20.98 0.77
C PHE A 26 0.11 21.24 0.08
N SER A 27 0.89 22.20 0.59
CA SER A 27 2.23 22.51 0.10
C SER A 27 3.19 22.85 1.25
N SER A 28 4.45 22.44 1.11
CA SER A 28 5.56 22.85 1.99
C SER A 28 6.24 24.15 1.54
N ALA A 29 5.65 24.89 0.61
CA ALA A 29 6.21 26.12 0.06
C ALA A 29 6.47 27.18 1.15
N GLY A 30 7.72 27.61 1.28
CA GLY A 30 8.16 28.64 2.22
C GLY A 30 8.36 28.18 3.68
N GLU A 31 7.99 26.95 4.02
CA GLU A 31 8.14 26.40 5.38
C GLU A 31 8.67 24.96 5.29
N ARG A 32 9.92 24.75 5.66
CA ARG A 32 10.55 23.42 5.62
C ARG A 32 9.82 22.48 6.59
N ASP A 33 9.39 21.33 6.08
CA ASP A 33 8.73 20.26 6.85
C ASP A 33 7.34 20.59 7.44
N GLN A 34 6.77 21.78 7.13
CA GLN A 34 5.43 22.16 7.55
C GLN A 34 4.50 22.32 6.34
N ARG A 35 3.44 21.53 6.30
CA ARG A 35 2.41 21.62 5.25
C ARG A 35 1.40 22.69 5.59
N GLN A 36 1.07 23.51 4.59
CA GLN A 36 0.01 24.52 4.68
C GLN A 36 -1.02 24.25 3.58
N LEU A 37 -2.28 24.59 3.83
CA LEU A 37 -3.32 24.52 2.82
C LEU A 37 -3.22 25.75 1.92
N TRP A 38 -3.23 25.50 0.63
CA TRP A 38 -3.21 26.51 -0.43
C TRP A 38 -4.42 26.35 -1.33
N THR A 39 -4.84 27.44 -1.95
CA THR A 39 -5.80 27.43 -3.04
C THR A 39 -5.22 28.12 -4.27
N VAL A 40 -5.66 27.70 -5.46
CA VAL A 40 -5.29 28.28 -6.74
C VAL A 40 -6.49 28.17 -7.70
N LYS A 41 -6.70 29.17 -8.55
CA LYS A 41 -7.77 29.09 -9.56
C LYS A 41 -7.43 28.07 -10.66
N SER A 42 -8.44 27.58 -11.36
CA SER A 42 -8.30 26.60 -12.44
C SER A 42 -7.44 27.08 -13.63
N ASP A 43 -7.29 28.39 -13.81
CA ASP A 43 -6.39 29.02 -14.77
C ASP A 43 -4.95 29.20 -14.26
N ALA A 44 -4.62 28.64 -13.10
CA ALA A 44 -3.36 28.78 -12.37
C ALA A 44 -3.09 30.20 -11.81
N SER A 45 -4.06 31.08 -11.78
CA SER A 45 -3.94 32.40 -11.14
C SER A 45 -4.28 32.34 -9.65
N ASP A 46 -3.95 33.41 -8.91
CA ASP A 46 -4.39 33.69 -7.54
C ASP A 46 -4.06 32.57 -6.54
N ALA A 47 -2.81 32.05 -6.61
CA ALA A 47 -2.34 31.06 -5.63
C ALA A 47 -2.17 31.72 -4.24
N LYS A 48 -2.86 31.18 -3.23
CA LYS A 48 -2.89 31.72 -1.87
C LYS A 48 -2.66 30.62 -0.83
N LYS A 49 -1.80 30.89 0.14
CA LYS A 49 -1.74 30.17 1.40
C LYS A 49 -2.92 30.62 2.27
N ILE A 50 -3.80 29.70 2.65
CA ILE A 50 -5.02 30.01 3.39
C ILE A 50 -5.01 29.51 4.84
N THR A 51 -3.92 28.86 5.28
CA THR A 51 -3.75 28.40 6.67
C THR A 51 -2.42 28.79 7.25
N LYS A 52 -2.35 28.72 8.59
CA LYS A 52 -1.13 28.77 9.39
C LYS A 52 -1.20 27.62 10.39
N LEU A 53 -0.97 26.40 9.90
CA LEU A 53 -1.02 25.17 10.71
C LEU A 53 0.31 24.96 11.43
N ASN A 54 0.21 24.30 12.59
CA ASN A 54 1.34 23.76 13.33
C ASN A 54 1.06 22.26 13.56
N GLY A 55 1.61 21.40 12.72
CA GLY A 55 1.41 19.96 12.81
C GLY A 55 1.20 19.30 11.44
N TYR A 56 0.85 18.03 11.48
CA TYR A 56 0.61 17.25 10.27
C TYR A 56 -0.81 17.48 9.73
N ALA A 57 -0.93 17.70 8.42
CA ALA A 57 -2.23 17.85 7.74
C ALA A 57 -2.24 17.10 6.41
N ALA A 58 -3.40 16.52 6.07
CA ALA A 58 -3.60 15.70 4.87
C ALA A 58 -5.08 15.62 4.44
N ARG A 59 -5.32 15.16 3.22
CA ARG A 59 -6.64 14.76 2.69
C ARG A 59 -7.69 15.88 2.74
N PRO A 60 -7.49 17.02 2.05
CA PRO A 60 -8.48 18.09 2.02
C PRO A 60 -9.70 17.66 1.19
N ARG A 61 -10.89 18.00 1.65
CA ARG A 61 -12.18 17.78 0.98
C ARG A 61 -13.06 19.01 1.13
N TRP A 62 -13.52 19.54 0.02
CA TRP A 62 -14.49 20.63 0.01
C TRP A 62 -15.86 20.14 0.50
N SER A 63 -16.58 21.00 1.23
CA SER A 63 -18.03 20.85 1.41
C SER A 63 -18.74 20.98 0.06
N HIS A 64 -19.93 20.38 -0.09
CA HIS A 64 -20.69 20.43 -1.34
C HIS A 64 -21.17 21.86 -1.68
N ASP A 65 -21.38 22.70 -0.67
CA ASP A 65 -21.72 24.11 -0.87
C ASP A 65 -20.49 25.01 -1.18
N GLY A 66 -19.28 24.45 -1.16
CA GLY A 66 -18.02 25.12 -1.48
C GLY A 66 -17.54 26.15 -0.45
N LYS A 67 -18.16 26.22 0.74
CA LYS A 67 -17.83 27.23 1.75
C LYS A 67 -16.78 26.78 2.75
N GLN A 68 -16.57 25.47 2.89
CA GLN A 68 -15.66 24.88 3.87
C GLN A 68 -14.71 23.89 3.20
N ILE A 69 -13.53 23.70 3.82
CA ILE A 69 -12.62 22.60 3.50
C ILE A 69 -12.38 21.83 4.79
N ALA A 70 -12.72 20.54 4.80
CA ALA A 70 -12.30 19.63 5.85
C ALA A 70 -10.95 19.00 5.49
N PHE A 71 -10.17 18.61 6.49
CA PHE A 71 -8.93 17.86 6.31
C PHE A 71 -8.56 17.09 7.59
N LEU A 72 -7.74 16.08 7.46
CA LEU A 72 -7.16 15.37 8.61
C LEU A 72 -6.03 16.20 9.20
N TYR A 73 -6.01 16.36 10.53
CA TYR A 73 -5.06 17.22 11.22
C TYR A 73 -4.61 16.62 12.55
N ILE A 74 -3.29 16.61 12.78
CA ILE A 74 -2.67 16.28 14.07
C ILE A 74 -1.91 17.52 14.54
N GLU A 75 -2.48 18.27 15.45
CA GLU A 75 -1.90 19.50 15.97
C GLU A 75 -0.62 19.19 16.78
N GLY A 76 0.43 19.97 16.55
CA GLY A 76 1.71 19.84 17.24
C GLY A 76 2.56 18.64 16.86
N ALA A 77 2.09 17.77 15.94
CA ALA A 77 2.86 16.60 15.52
C ALA A 77 3.83 16.92 14.38
N GLY A 78 5.06 16.41 14.46
CA GLY A 78 6.06 16.56 13.41
C GLY A 78 5.79 15.71 12.15
N GLY A 79 4.77 14.85 12.19
CA GLY A 79 4.37 13.98 11.09
C GLY A 79 3.10 13.20 11.45
N GLY A 80 2.54 12.49 10.51
CA GLY A 80 1.36 11.64 10.65
C GLY A 80 1.17 10.76 9.43
N GLY A 81 0.15 9.91 9.49
CA GLY A 81 -0.15 8.94 8.44
C GLY A 81 0.47 7.57 8.70
N PRO A 82 0.09 6.58 7.89
CA PRO A 82 0.50 5.20 8.06
C PRO A 82 2.02 5.03 7.95
N LEU A 83 2.54 4.10 8.72
CA LEU A 83 3.90 3.58 8.57
C LEU A 83 5.01 4.60 8.89
N MET A 84 4.79 5.46 9.85
CA MET A 84 5.81 6.39 10.33
C MET A 84 6.95 5.65 11.05
N ALA A 85 8.19 5.99 10.73
CA ALA A 85 9.33 5.50 11.50
C ALA A 85 9.23 5.97 12.95
N ALA A 86 9.48 5.07 13.91
CA ALA A 86 9.48 5.42 15.31
C ALA A 86 10.43 6.60 15.60
N PRO A 87 10.01 7.60 16.38
CA PRO A 87 10.90 8.69 16.75
C PRO A 87 12.11 8.14 17.51
N ALA A 88 13.27 8.77 17.36
CA ALA A 88 14.44 8.47 18.17
C ALA A 88 14.17 8.97 19.59
N THR A 89 13.70 8.08 20.46
CA THR A 89 13.43 8.42 21.86
C THR A 89 14.56 7.95 22.76
N THR A 90 15.03 8.84 23.63
CA THR A 90 15.94 8.52 24.70
C THR A 90 15.16 8.38 26.00
N GLY A 91 14.69 7.15 26.28
CA GLY A 91 14.29 6.76 27.63
C GLY A 91 12.95 7.27 28.19
N VAL A 92 12.24 8.15 27.51
CA VAL A 92 10.90 8.60 27.94
C VAL A 92 9.89 8.17 26.89
N ILE A 93 8.95 7.32 27.28
CA ILE A 93 7.76 7.05 26.47
C ILE A 93 6.88 8.30 26.58
N ASP A 94 6.65 8.96 25.45
CA ASP A 94 5.78 10.13 25.41
C ASP A 94 4.36 9.73 25.83
N THR A 95 3.82 10.45 26.80
CA THR A 95 2.44 10.27 27.26
C THR A 95 1.45 11.16 26.50
N ALA A 96 1.94 12.02 25.62
CA ALA A 96 1.10 12.87 24.79
C ALA A 96 0.45 12.03 23.69
N ILE A 97 -0.89 11.98 23.70
CA ILE A 97 -1.68 11.27 22.70
C ILE A 97 -2.11 12.26 21.63
N HIS A 98 -1.60 12.08 20.41
CA HIS A 98 -1.93 12.91 19.27
C HIS A 98 -2.87 12.14 18.33
N ASN A 99 -4.18 12.34 18.49
CA ASN A 99 -5.15 11.76 17.56
C ASN A 99 -5.27 12.59 16.29
N GLN A 100 -5.31 11.92 15.14
CA GLN A 100 -5.65 12.53 13.87
C GLN A 100 -7.15 12.85 13.84
N ARG A 101 -7.50 14.12 13.66
CA ARG A 101 -8.86 14.61 13.76
C ARG A 101 -9.33 15.25 12.47
N ILE A 102 -10.63 15.27 12.23
CA ILE A 102 -11.22 16.13 11.19
C ILE A 102 -11.14 17.56 11.67
N ALA A 103 -10.44 18.41 10.92
CA ALA A 103 -10.45 19.85 11.05
C ALA A 103 -11.23 20.47 9.89
N VAL A 104 -11.98 21.54 10.15
CA VAL A 104 -12.80 22.26 9.16
C VAL A 104 -12.37 23.71 9.13
N LEU A 105 -12.01 24.19 7.94
CA LEU A 105 -11.69 25.59 7.66
C LEU A 105 -12.86 26.24 6.94
N ASP A 106 -13.37 27.34 7.49
CA ASP A 106 -14.31 28.23 6.81
C ASP A 106 -13.53 29.16 5.87
N ILE A 107 -13.86 29.14 4.58
CA ILE A 107 -13.11 29.87 3.54
C ILE A 107 -13.32 31.38 3.64
N ALA A 108 -14.49 31.82 4.07
CA ALA A 108 -14.84 33.24 4.09
C ALA A 108 -14.11 34.02 5.19
N ASN A 109 -13.92 33.41 6.35
CA ASN A 109 -13.36 34.07 7.52
C ASN A 109 -12.04 33.47 8.01
N GLY A 110 -11.59 32.33 7.44
CA GLY A 110 -10.35 31.65 7.83
C GLY A 110 -10.43 30.94 9.18
N GLN A 111 -11.62 30.76 9.77
CA GLN A 111 -11.79 30.10 11.06
C GLN A 111 -11.56 28.60 10.91
N LEU A 112 -10.58 28.08 11.66
CA LEU A 112 -10.26 26.65 11.76
C LEU A 112 -10.83 26.10 13.07
N ARG A 113 -11.49 24.94 13.00
CA ARG A 113 -11.97 24.18 14.16
C ARG A 113 -11.73 22.69 13.97
N GLN A 114 -11.30 22.00 15.02
CA GLN A 114 -11.26 20.54 15.05
C GLN A 114 -12.64 20.03 15.47
N VAL A 115 -13.23 19.18 14.61
CA VAL A 115 -14.65 18.77 14.76
C VAL A 115 -14.77 17.41 15.43
N SER A 116 -14.04 16.40 14.97
CA SER A 116 -14.17 15.04 15.52
C SER A 116 -13.75 15.00 17.01
N PRO A 117 -14.26 14.03 17.81
CA PRO A 117 -13.89 13.88 19.21
C PRO A 117 -12.37 13.75 19.43
N PRO A 118 -11.82 14.29 20.52
CA PRO A 118 -10.37 14.28 20.76
C PRO A 118 -9.79 12.91 21.08
N ASP A 119 -10.60 11.97 21.51
CA ASP A 119 -10.24 10.59 21.85
C ASP A 119 -10.41 9.60 20.68
N LEU A 120 -10.87 10.10 19.52
CA LEU A 120 -11.09 9.30 18.32
C LEU A 120 -10.05 9.64 17.25
N HIS A 121 -9.30 8.63 16.77
CA HIS A 121 -8.39 8.75 15.64
C HIS A 121 -9.12 8.47 14.34
N ILE A 122 -9.06 9.41 13.41
CA ILE A 122 -9.76 9.33 12.11
C ILE A 122 -8.75 8.91 11.03
N TYR A 123 -9.05 7.83 10.31
CA TYR A 123 -8.18 7.33 9.22
C TYR A 123 -8.61 7.82 7.84
N ASP A 124 -9.92 7.86 7.59
CA ASP A 124 -10.52 8.44 6.37
C ASP A 124 -11.91 8.96 6.67
N TYR A 125 -12.41 9.87 5.84
CA TYR A 125 -13.72 10.49 6.04
C TYR A 125 -14.32 10.97 4.72
N ASP A 126 -15.62 11.25 4.71
CA ASP A 126 -16.33 11.88 3.61
C ASP A 126 -17.48 12.76 4.12
N TRP A 127 -17.79 13.85 3.41
CA TRP A 127 -18.93 14.70 3.69
C TRP A 127 -20.24 14.04 3.27
N SER A 128 -21.31 14.19 4.09
CA SER A 128 -22.66 13.91 3.61
C SER A 128 -23.07 14.93 2.54
N PRO A 129 -23.95 14.59 1.58
CA PRO A 129 -24.35 15.50 0.51
C PRO A 129 -24.97 16.83 0.97
N ASP A 130 -25.51 16.89 2.20
CA ASP A 130 -26.09 18.08 2.81
C ASP A 130 -25.10 18.83 3.73
N ASP A 131 -23.83 18.42 3.76
CA ASP A 131 -22.73 18.97 4.57
C ASP A 131 -22.94 18.95 6.10
N LYS A 132 -23.94 18.20 6.61
CA LYS A 132 -24.24 18.16 8.05
C LYS A 132 -23.52 17.08 8.81
N MET A 133 -23.05 16.04 8.12
CA MET A 133 -22.39 14.88 8.72
C MET A 133 -21.10 14.55 7.99
N PHE A 134 -20.21 13.86 8.68
CA PHE A 134 -19.16 13.05 8.07
C PHE A 134 -19.49 11.58 8.26
N VAL A 135 -19.10 10.74 7.31
CA VAL A 135 -18.83 9.33 7.54
C VAL A 135 -17.31 9.18 7.68
N ALA A 136 -16.86 8.33 8.60
CA ALA A 136 -15.44 8.16 8.86
C ALA A 136 -15.09 6.73 9.23
N THR A 137 -13.90 6.26 8.82
CA THR A 137 -13.21 5.12 9.42
C THR A 137 -12.41 5.64 10.59
N ALA A 138 -12.67 5.12 11.79
CA ALA A 138 -12.05 5.63 13.01
C ALA A 138 -11.93 4.57 14.10
N ALA A 139 -11.02 4.78 15.04
CA ALA A 139 -10.85 3.96 16.24
C ALA A 139 -10.52 4.83 17.46
N PRO A 140 -10.85 4.38 18.69
CA PRO A 140 -10.39 5.01 19.90
C PRO A 140 -8.85 4.89 20.04
N GLY A 141 -8.22 5.97 20.50
CA GLY A 141 -6.77 6.02 20.74
C GLY A 141 -5.95 6.29 19.47
N PRO A 142 -4.68 6.68 19.66
CA PRO A 142 -3.83 7.17 18.57
C PRO A 142 -3.19 6.05 17.77
N GLY A 143 -2.77 6.43 16.55
CA GLY A 143 -1.82 5.71 15.73
C GLY A 143 -2.41 4.60 14.88
N ASP A 144 -1.54 4.09 14.04
CA ASP A 144 -1.87 3.15 12.98
C ASP A 144 -2.30 1.78 13.55
N ASN A 145 -1.77 1.37 14.70
CA ASN A 145 -2.12 0.10 15.34
C ASN A 145 -3.63 -0.12 15.54
N ASN A 146 -4.39 0.94 15.76
CA ASN A 146 -5.83 0.82 16.01
C ASN A 146 -6.67 0.84 14.73
N TRP A 147 -6.06 1.02 13.56
CA TRP A 147 -6.77 0.90 12.29
C TRP A 147 -7.37 -0.51 12.08
N TRP A 148 -6.69 -1.55 12.54
CA TRP A 148 -7.18 -2.94 12.40
C TRP A 148 -8.41 -3.26 13.26
N ILE A 149 -8.75 -2.38 14.22
CA ILE A 149 -9.98 -2.45 15.02
C ILE A 149 -10.93 -1.29 14.73
N ALA A 150 -10.66 -0.52 13.67
CA ALA A 150 -11.46 0.62 13.28
C ALA A 150 -12.90 0.20 12.92
N GLN A 151 -13.81 1.14 13.12
CA GLN A 151 -15.22 1.02 12.82
C GLN A 151 -15.65 2.16 11.89
N ILE A 152 -16.85 2.08 11.34
CA ILE A 152 -17.44 3.19 10.61
C ILE A 152 -18.27 4.04 11.57
N TYR A 153 -17.99 5.33 11.59
CA TYR A 153 -18.67 6.34 12.40
C TYR A 153 -19.39 7.35 11.52
N THR A 154 -20.50 7.87 12.02
CA THR A 154 -21.02 9.17 11.57
C THR A 154 -20.68 10.25 12.60
N ILE A 155 -20.33 11.45 12.12
CA ILE A 155 -19.88 12.56 12.95
C ILE A 155 -20.64 13.83 12.54
N ASP A 156 -21.32 14.48 13.48
CA ASP A 156 -22.00 15.76 13.24
C ASP A 156 -20.98 16.85 12.90
N SER A 157 -21.12 17.48 11.74
CA SER A 157 -20.13 18.44 11.24
C SER A 157 -20.09 19.76 12.03
N ALA A 158 -21.14 20.10 12.76
CA ALA A 158 -21.22 21.29 13.59
C ALA A 158 -20.85 21.03 15.04
N LYS A 159 -21.37 19.95 15.64
CA LYS A 159 -21.24 19.62 17.07
C LYS A 159 -20.12 18.64 17.38
N GLY A 160 -19.67 17.84 16.39
CA GLY A 160 -18.63 16.85 16.56
C GLY A 160 -19.07 15.55 17.26
N ASN A 161 -20.37 15.37 17.51
CA ASN A 161 -20.87 14.13 18.10
C ASN A 161 -20.64 12.96 17.15
N ALA A 162 -19.93 11.93 17.61
CA ALA A 162 -19.62 10.73 16.84
C ALA A 162 -20.45 9.54 17.31
N THR A 163 -20.96 8.76 16.37
CA THR A 163 -21.69 7.52 16.62
C THR A 163 -21.09 6.40 15.75
N SER A 164 -20.66 5.30 16.37
CA SER A 164 -20.30 4.10 15.62
C SER A 164 -21.57 3.47 15.05
N ILE A 165 -21.62 3.33 13.73
CA ILE A 165 -22.78 2.78 13.01
C ILE A 165 -22.50 1.39 12.43
N TYR A 166 -21.22 0.99 12.33
CA TYR A 166 -20.85 -0.35 11.84
C TYR A 166 -19.55 -0.83 12.46
N LYS A 167 -19.58 -2.04 13.02
CA LYS A 167 -18.41 -2.78 13.49
C LYS A 167 -18.11 -3.92 12.51
N PRO A 168 -16.98 -3.88 11.79
CA PRO A 168 -16.68 -4.85 10.74
C PRO A 168 -16.18 -6.19 11.31
N TRP A 169 -16.16 -7.21 10.46
CA TRP A 169 -15.47 -8.47 10.71
C TRP A 169 -13.97 -8.40 10.40
N PHE A 170 -13.63 -7.61 9.35
CA PHE A 170 -12.26 -7.35 8.90
C PHE A 170 -11.97 -5.86 8.93
N GLN A 171 -10.92 -5.45 8.21
CA GLN A 171 -10.56 -4.04 8.10
C GLN A 171 -11.51 -3.31 7.16
N VAL A 172 -11.81 -2.06 7.48
CA VAL A 172 -12.66 -1.19 6.66
C VAL A 172 -11.88 0.01 6.17
N ALA A 173 -12.18 0.41 4.93
CA ALA A 173 -11.57 1.55 4.28
C ALA A 173 -12.56 2.27 3.36
N VAL A 174 -12.22 3.51 3.02
CA VAL A 174 -12.88 4.31 1.97
C VAL A 174 -14.40 4.43 2.17
N PRO A 175 -14.91 4.86 3.36
CA PRO A 175 -16.34 5.08 3.54
C PRO A 175 -16.80 6.30 2.74
N ARG A 176 -17.87 6.17 1.95
CA ARG A 176 -18.41 7.24 1.07
C ARG A 176 -19.92 7.25 1.10
N TRP A 177 -20.48 8.45 1.22
CA TRP A 177 -21.92 8.67 1.09
C TRP A 177 -22.38 8.47 -0.35
N SER A 178 -23.59 7.91 -0.50
CA SER A 178 -24.30 7.97 -1.77
C SER A 178 -24.72 9.42 -2.09
N PRO A 179 -24.88 9.79 -3.38
CA PRO A 179 -25.25 11.16 -3.77
C PRO A 179 -26.59 11.65 -3.19
N ASP A 180 -27.50 10.73 -2.85
CA ASP A 180 -28.80 11.06 -2.21
C ASP A 180 -28.77 11.03 -0.68
N GLY A 181 -27.61 10.73 -0.08
CA GLY A 181 -27.42 10.67 1.38
C GLY A 181 -28.13 9.54 2.10
N LYS A 182 -28.68 8.55 1.39
CA LYS A 182 -29.45 7.46 2.02
C LYS A 182 -28.62 6.23 2.33
N SER A 183 -27.48 6.09 1.67
CA SER A 183 -26.60 4.94 1.80
C SER A 183 -25.14 5.34 1.99
N ILE A 184 -24.36 4.42 2.55
CA ILE A 184 -22.91 4.50 2.66
C ILE A 184 -22.34 3.26 1.98
N ALA A 185 -21.33 3.45 1.12
CA ALA A 185 -20.51 2.37 0.60
C ALA A 185 -19.12 2.39 1.25
N PHE A 186 -18.49 1.23 1.37
CA PHE A 186 -17.16 1.07 1.95
C PHE A 186 -16.52 -0.24 1.47
N ILE A 187 -15.20 -0.34 1.60
CA ILE A 187 -14.46 -1.57 1.34
C ILE A 187 -14.26 -2.29 2.66
N GLU A 188 -14.54 -3.60 2.70
CA GLU A 188 -14.17 -4.48 3.82
C GLU A 188 -13.45 -5.72 3.29
N GLY A 189 -12.34 -6.09 3.95
CA GLY A 189 -11.55 -7.25 3.60
C GLY A 189 -10.40 -7.47 4.56
N LEU A 190 -9.70 -8.60 4.40
CA LEU A 190 -8.49 -8.88 5.15
C LEU A 190 -7.33 -8.05 4.59
N MET A 191 -6.96 -7.00 5.29
CA MET A 191 -5.89 -6.07 4.89
C MET A 191 -4.75 -6.12 5.89
N SER A 192 -3.52 -6.04 5.41
CA SER A 192 -2.31 -6.04 6.25
C SER A 192 -1.75 -4.66 6.52
N ASP A 193 -2.07 -3.68 5.68
CA ASP A 193 -1.49 -2.34 5.74
C ASP A 193 -2.55 -1.25 5.60
N GLU A 194 -2.52 -0.24 6.48
CA GLU A 194 -3.32 0.95 6.30
C GLU A 194 -2.88 1.68 5.02
N GLY A 195 -3.85 2.08 4.21
CA GLY A 195 -3.57 2.83 2.99
C GLY A 195 -3.24 1.98 1.76
N PHE A 196 -3.18 0.64 1.88
CA PHE A 196 -3.10 -0.28 0.75
C PHE A 196 -4.30 -1.24 0.77
N HIS A 197 -5.40 -0.77 0.23
CA HIS A 197 -6.69 -1.41 0.38
C HIS A 197 -6.96 -2.48 -0.67
N GLY A 198 -7.68 -3.51 -0.26
CA GLY A 198 -8.25 -4.53 -1.12
C GLY A 198 -9.30 -5.32 -0.36
N GLY A 199 -10.41 -5.64 -1.00
CA GLY A 199 -11.49 -6.36 -0.36
C GLY A 199 -12.73 -6.38 -1.22
N ASP A 200 -13.88 -6.61 -0.58
CA ASP A 200 -15.18 -6.51 -1.21
C ASP A 200 -15.82 -5.14 -0.98
N LEU A 201 -16.65 -4.70 -1.92
CA LEU A 201 -17.50 -3.54 -1.73
C LEU A 201 -18.73 -3.91 -0.93
N PHE A 202 -18.97 -3.16 0.13
CA PHE A 202 -20.19 -3.23 0.94
C PHE A 202 -21.01 -1.95 0.78
N THR A 203 -22.33 -2.08 0.96
CA THR A 203 -23.23 -0.96 1.11
C THR A 203 -24.09 -1.15 2.34
N MET A 204 -24.49 -0.06 2.99
CA MET A 204 -25.43 -0.04 4.11
C MET A 204 -26.32 1.20 4.06
N SER A 205 -27.43 1.18 4.79
CA SER A 205 -28.24 2.39 5.03
C SER A 205 -27.43 3.44 5.80
N ALA A 206 -27.78 4.72 5.69
CA ALA A 206 -27.11 5.84 6.37
C ALA A 206 -27.02 5.69 7.90
N ASP A 207 -27.87 4.89 8.50
CA ASP A 207 -27.92 4.59 9.93
C ASP A 207 -27.18 3.27 10.32
N GLY A 208 -26.46 2.67 9.38
CA GLY A 208 -25.65 1.47 9.61
C GLY A 208 -26.39 0.13 9.49
N ARG A 209 -27.67 0.13 9.08
CA ARG A 209 -28.46 -1.09 8.84
C ARG A 209 -28.32 -1.57 7.40
N ASP A 210 -28.93 -2.75 7.10
CA ASP A 210 -29.03 -3.34 5.74
C ASP A 210 -27.68 -3.52 5.05
N VAL A 211 -26.67 -3.96 5.81
CA VAL A 211 -25.31 -4.20 5.30
C VAL A 211 -25.32 -5.32 4.27
N THR A 212 -24.82 -5.04 3.08
CA THR A 212 -24.80 -5.99 1.97
C THR A 212 -23.43 -6.00 1.29
N ASN A 213 -22.82 -7.19 1.19
CA ASN A 213 -21.65 -7.40 0.34
C ASN A 213 -22.09 -7.44 -1.13
N ARG A 214 -21.55 -6.53 -1.95
CA ARG A 214 -21.92 -6.34 -3.35
C ARG A 214 -21.02 -7.08 -4.33
N THR A 215 -19.87 -7.57 -3.89
CA THR A 215 -18.83 -8.15 -4.76
C THR A 215 -18.33 -9.52 -4.32
N SER A 216 -18.98 -10.19 -3.37
CA SER A 216 -18.56 -11.45 -2.73
C SER A 216 -18.23 -12.61 -3.69
N SER A 217 -18.77 -12.61 -4.90
CA SER A 217 -18.53 -13.66 -5.90
C SER A 217 -17.44 -13.30 -6.92
N ARG A 218 -16.88 -12.09 -6.84
CA ARG A 218 -15.93 -11.64 -7.84
C ARG A 218 -14.52 -12.15 -7.54
N LYS A 219 -13.82 -12.55 -8.61
CA LYS A 219 -12.39 -12.86 -8.55
C LYS A 219 -11.56 -11.58 -8.79
N ALA A 220 -11.75 -10.62 -7.91
CA ALA A 220 -11.15 -9.30 -7.91
C ALA A 220 -11.08 -8.78 -6.47
N SER A 221 -10.25 -7.79 -6.21
CA SER A 221 -10.22 -7.06 -4.95
C SER A 221 -10.44 -5.58 -5.24
N VAL A 222 -11.52 -5.01 -4.70
CA VAL A 222 -11.82 -3.57 -4.86
C VAL A 222 -10.80 -2.76 -4.06
N ASN A 223 -10.11 -1.82 -4.69
CA ASN A 223 -9.15 -0.93 -4.02
C ASN A 223 -9.68 0.50 -3.85
N SER A 224 -10.57 0.92 -4.72
CA SER A 224 -11.29 2.19 -4.61
C SER A 224 -12.59 2.12 -5.40
N PHE A 225 -13.48 3.10 -5.19
CA PHE A 225 -14.75 3.18 -5.91
C PHE A 225 -15.29 4.61 -5.92
N PHE A 226 -16.22 4.85 -6.84
CA PHE A 226 -16.88 6.15 -7.03
C PHE A 226 -18.37 5.95 -7.24
N TRP A 227 -19.19 6.67 -6.47
CA TRP A 227 -20.61 6.75 -6.74
C TRP A 227 -20.85 7.53 -8.05
N GLN A 228 -21.53 6.93 -9.01
CA GLN A 228 -21.97 7.61 -10.24
C GLN A 228 -23.39 8.13 -10.08
N THR A 229 -24.26 7.33 -9.48
CA THR A 229 -25.65 7.64 -9.13
C THR A 229 -26.01 6.90 -7.84
N PRO A 230 -27.19 7.14 -7.20
CA PRO A 230 -27.59 6.39 -6.01
C PRO A 230 -27.70 4.87 -6.19
N ASP A 231 -27.76 4.38 -7.43
CA ASP A 231 -27.90 2.95 -7.77
C ASP A 231 -26.72 2.39 -8.61
N ARG A 232 -25.69 3.21 -8.87
CA ARG A 232 -24.51 2.81 -9.65
C ARG A 232 -23.20 3.24 -9.00
N ILE A 233 -22.24 2.31 -8.98
CA ILE A 233 -20.91 2.53 -8.45
C ILE A 233 -19.89 2.10 -9.52
N LEU A 234 -18.90 2.94 -9.79
CA LEU A 234 -17.70 2.57 -10.52
C LEU A 234 -16.70 1.94 -9.54
N LEU A 235 -16.31 0.70 -9.78
CA LEU A 235 -15.26 -0.01 -9.04
C LEU A 235 -13.93 0.16 -9.73
N VAL A 236 -12.87 0.33 -8.96
CA VAL A 236 -11.47 0.13 -9.38
C VAL A 236 -10.96 -1.09 -8.63
N GLU A 237 -10.48 -2.08 -9.37
CA GLU A 237 -10.23 -3.42 -8.85
C GLU A 237 -8.83 -3.91 -9.24
N TYR A 238 -8.17 -4.65 -8.35
CA TYR A 238 -7.06 -5.52 -8.72
C TYR A 238 -7.61 -6.82 -9.30
N VAL A 239 -7.08 -7.25 -10.45
CA VAL A 239 -7.48 -8.49 -11.13
C VAL A 239 -6.27 -9.16 -11.76
N GLY A 240 -5.85 -10.32 -11.22
CA GLY A 240 -4.80 -11.16 -11.81
C GLY A 240 -3.48 -10.42 -12.04
N GLY A 241 -3.02 -9.60 -11.08
CA GLY A 241 -1.77 -8.84 -11.16
C GLY A 241 -1.84 -7.58 -12.03
N GLY A 242 -3.01 -7.19 -12.51
CA GLY A 242 -3.30 -5.91 -13.17
C GLY A 242 -4.48 -5.22 -12.53
N SER A 243 -5.09 -4.27 -13.23
CA SER A 243 -6.28 -3.55 -12.76
C SER A 243 -7.45 -3.67 -13.72
N ALA A 244 -8.64 -3.50 -13.18
CA ALA A 244 -9.88 -3.40 -13.96
C ALA A 244 -10.76 -2.27 -13.41
N MET A 245 -11.67 -1.80 -14.25
CA MET A 245 -12.80 -0.97 -13.86
C MET A 245 -14.09 -1.65 -14.23
N SER A 246 -15.03 -1.62 -13.29
CA SER A 246 -16.33 -2.24 -13.49
C SER A 246 -17.45 -1.30 -13.03
N GLU A 247 -18.52 -1.20 -13.80
CA GLU A 247 -19.76 -0.55 -13.36
C GLU A 247 -20.62 -1.57 -12.62
N LEU A 248 -20.90 -1.29 -11.35
CA LEU A 248 -21.77 -2.07 -10.49
C LEU A 248 -23.15 -1.42 -10.42
N SER A 249 -24.19 -2.16 -10.82
CA SER A 249 -25.58 -1.79 -10.58
C SER A 249 -26.06 -2.36 -9.26
N LEU A 250 -26.52 -1.53 -8.35
CA LEU A 250 -27.09 -1.96 -7.06
C LEU A 250 -28.51 -2.51 -7.21
N THR A 251 -29.23 -2.18 -8.31
CA THR A 251 -30.60 -2.62 -8.55
C THR A 251 -30.69 -4.14 -8.78
N ASN A 252 -29.75 -4.70 -9.54
CA ASN A 252 -29.71 -6.11 -9.87
C ASN A 252 -28.44 -6.81 -9.37
N ASN A 253 -27.60 -6.10 -8.63
CA ASN A 253 -26.32 -6.57 -8.09
C ASN A 253 -25.40 -7.18 -9.16
N SER A 254 -25.36 -6.59 -10.35
CA SER A 254 -24.48 -7.02 -11.45
C SER A 254 -23.37 -6.01 -11.69
N ALA A 255 -22.15 -6.52 -11.97
CA ALA A 255 -21.02 -5.69 -12.32
C ALA A 255 -20.53 -6.03 -13.73
N GLN A 256 -20.35 -5.01 -14.56
CA GLN A 256 -19.83 -5.11 -15.92
C GLN A 256 -18.44 -4.48 -15.98
N THR A 257 -17.43 -5.25 -16.39
CA THR A 257 -16.09 -4.71 -16.63
C THR A 257 -16.11 -3.86 -17.89
N ILE A 258 -15.70 -2.61 -17.76
CA ILE A 258 -15.62 -1.61 -18.85
C ILE A 258 -14.20 -1.39 -19.33
N TRP A 259 -13.20 -1.67 -18.48
CA TRP A 259 -11.78 -1.62 -18.83
C TRP A 259 -11.01 -2.65 -18.02
N LYS A 260 -9.96 -3.22 -18.62
CA LYS A 260 -8.99 -4.10 -17.93
C LYS A 260 -7.64 -3.97 -18.63
N GLY A 261 -6.59 -3.83 -17.84
CA GLY A 261 -5.22 -3.71 -18.33
C GLY A 261 -4.19 -4.35 -17.38
N PRO A 262 -2.96 -4.54 -17.88
CA PRO A 262 -1.85 -5.01 -17.04
C PRO A 262 -1.33 -3.91 -16.10
N GLU A 263 -1.67 -2.66 -16.35
CA GLU A 263 -1.24 -1.50 -15.57
C GLU A 263 -1.84 -1.55 -14.17
N GLY A 264 -1.06 -1.12 -13.18
CA GLY A 264 -1.55 -0.93 -11.83
C GLY A 264 -2.26 0.42 -11.71
N ILE A 265 -3.54 0.41 -11.31
CA ILE A 265 -4.24 1.59 -10.80
C ILE A 265 -4.40 1.38 -9.31
N HIS A 266 -3.63 2.14 -8.54
CA HIS A 266 -3.57 1.98 -7.10
C HIS A 266 -4.40 3.03 -6.39
N ALA A 267 -4.73 2.75 -5.13
CA ALA A 267 -5.27 3.71 -4.17
C ALA A 267 -4.39 3.69 -2.92
N PHE A 268 -3.18 4.25 -3.02
CA PHE A 268 -2.29 4.34 -1.88
C PHE A 268 -2.71 5.49 -0.96
N GLY A 269 -2.84 5.20 0.33
CA GLY A 269 -3.27 6.20 1.31
C GLY A 269 -4.66 6.79 1.04
N ASN A 270 -5.59 6.03 0.45
CA ASN A 270 -6.93 6.46 0.01
C ASN A 270 -6.94 7.46 -1.18
N PHE A 271 -5.81 7.62 -1.89
CA PHE A 271 -5.73 8.41 -3.12
C PHE A 271 -5.58 7.47 -4.31
N PRO A 272 -6.62 7.22 -5.08
CA PRO A 272 -6.48 6.43 -6.30
C PRO A 272 -5.69 7.23 -7.35
N ASP A 273 -4.84 6.53 -8.09
CA ASP A 273 -4.18 7.05 -9.32
C ASP A 273 -5.21 7.29 -10.43
N PHE A 274 -6.41 7.60 -10.05
CA PHE A 274 -7.59 7.75 -10.88
C PHE A 274 -8.48 8.87 -10.37
N SER A 275 -9.04 9.65 -11.27
CA SER A 275 -10.06 10.65 -10.95
C SER A 275 -11.20 10.61 -11.97
N LEU A 276 -12.40 10.96 -11.50
CA LEU A 276 -13.62 11.00 -12.30
C LEU A 276 -14.16 12.43 -12.32
N SER A 277 -14.66 12.88 -13.48
CA SER A 277 -15.39 14.15 -13.56
C SER A 277 -16.68 14.09 -12.73
N SER A 278 -17.18 15.24 -12.29
CA SER A 278 -18.38 15.30 -11.46
C SER A 278 -19.65 14.74 -12.13
N ASP A 279 -19.69 14.71 -13.46
CA ASP A 279 -20.78 14.11 -14.23
C ASP A 279 -20.56 12.62 -14.54
N GLY A 280 -19.44 12.04 -14.08
CA GLY A 280 -19.09 10.63 -14.25
C GLY A 280 -18.71 10.20 -15.67
N LYS A 281 -18.59 11.13 -16.63
CA LYS A 281 -18.37 10.78 -18.04
C LYS A 281 -16.90 10.75 -18.46
N LEU A 282 -16.07 11.55 -17.82
CA LEU A 282 -14.64 11.64 -18.12
C LEU A 282 -13.83 11.11 -16.93
N ALA A 283 -12.76 10.42 -17.27
CA ALA A 283 -11.81 9.95 -16.29
C ALA A 283 -10.38 10.35 -16.66
N ALA A 284 -9.54 10.45 -15.65
CA ALA A 284 -8.09 10.56 -15.81
C ALA A 284 -7.39 9.57 -14.88
N ALA A 285 -6.33 8.94 -15.39
CA ALA A 285 -5.51 8.00 -14.63
C ALA A 285 -4.03 8.23 -14.93
N GLU A 286 -3.17 8.00 -13.94
CA GLU A 286 -1.77 7.72 -14.20
C GLU A 286 -1.63 6.24 -14.52
N LEU A 287 -1.12 5.91 -15.70
CA LEU A 287 -0.87 4.54 -16.13
C LEU A 287 0.61 4.33 -16.39
N SER A 288 1.13 3.24 -15.86
CA SER A 288 2.47 2.75 -16.12
C SER A 288 2.50 1.22 -16.17
N SER A 289 3.56 0.68 -16.76
CA SER A 289 3.80 -0.77 -16.73
C SER A 289 5.29 -1.05 -16.68
N TYR A 290 5.68 -2.32 -16.55
CA TYR A 290 7.10 -2.70 -16.71
C TYR A 290 7.69 -2.29 -18.06
N ASN A 291 6.84 -2.05 -19.06
CA ASN A 291 7.26 -1.77 -20.44
C ASN A 291 7.00 -0.31 -20.86
N SER A 292 6.27 0.47 -20.06
CA SER A 292 5.85 1.84 -20.38
C SER A 292 5.99 2.75 -19.16
N PRO A 293 6.72 3.88 -19.29
CA PRO A 293 6.87 4.83 -18.19
C PRO A 293 5.52 5.49 -17.83
N PRO A 294 5.39 6.05 -16.60
CA PRO A 294 4.15 6.66 -16.16
C PRO A 294 3.80 7.90 -17.00
N GLU A 295 2.56 7.95 -17.45
CA GLU A 295 1.98 9.11 -18.15
C GLU A 295 0.53 9.27 -17.74
N VAL A 296 -0.02 10.47 -17.88
CA VAL A 296 -1.43 10.75 -17.63
C VAL A 296 -2.25 10.43 -18.87
N PHE A 297 -3.27 9.62 -18.67
CA PHE A 297 -4.28 9.29 -19.67
C PHE A 297 -5.62 9.88 -19.26
N ALA A 298 -6.41 10.36 -20.20
CA ALA A 298 -7.78 10.79 -19.93
C ALA A 298 -8.67 10.70 -21.15
N GLY A 299 -9.98 10.65 -20.90
CA GLY A 299 -11.03 10.56 -21.91
C GLY A 299 -12.33 10.01 -21.35
N PRO A 300 -13.28 9.61 -22.20
CA PRO A 300 -14.44 8.84 -21.77
C PRO A 300 -14.01 7.62 -20.96
N LEU A 301 -14.86 7.22 -20.03
CA LEU A 301 -14.56 6.11 -19.13
C LEU A 301 -14.27 4.83 -19.91
N GLY A 302 -13.09 4.26 -19.74
CA GLY A 302 -12.61 3.09 -20.49
C GLY A 302 -12.02 3.37 -21.87
N GLU A 303 -12.15 4.59 -22.40
CA GLU A 303 -11.65 5.01 -23.73
C GLU A 303 -10.67 6.17 -23.61
N TRP A 304 -9.53 5.90 -22.96
CA TRP A 304 -8.55 6.93 -22.66
C TRP A 304 -7.51 7.11 -23.75
N ARG A 305 -7.02 8.34 -23.87
CA ARG A 305 -5.84 8.69 -24.66
C ARG A 305 -4.77 9.29 -23.76
N GLN A 306 -3.52 9.05 -24.10
CA GLN A 306 -2.38 9.67 -23.43
C GLN A 306 -2.42 11.20 -23.62
N LEU A 307 -2.35 11.94 -22.51
CA LEU A 307 -2.34 13.41 -22.51
C LEU A 307 -0.95 14.00 -22.32
N THR A 308 -0.09 13.29 -21.59
CA THR A 308 1.27 13.75 -21.31
C THR A 308 2.30 12.90 -22.05
N ASN A 309 3.46 13.46 -22.27
CA ASN A 309 4.61 12.79 -22.88
C ASN A 309 5.90 13.21 -22.15
N ASN A 310 5.79 13.34 -20.82
CA ASN A 310 6.86 13.85 -19.98
C ASN A 310 8.03 12.88 -19.88
N ASN A 311 7.77 11.61 -20.06
CA ASN A 311 8.72 10.51 -19.91
C ASN A 311 9.13 9.87 -21.25
N ALA A 312 8.86 10.52 -22.40
CA ALA A 312 9.20 10.02 -23.74
C ALA A 312 10.68 9.66 -23.95
N GLY A 313 11.58 10.30 -23.19
CA GLY A 313 13.01 9.99 -23.19
C GLY A 313 13.42 8.77 -22.39
N LEU A 314 12.52 8.22 -21.56
CA LEU A 314 12.78 7.03 -20.76
C LEU A 314 12.52 5.79 -21.61
N GLN A 315 13.53 4.94 -21.70
CA GLN A 315 13.41 3.64 -22.38
C GLN A 315 13.72 2.53 -21.40
N ALA A 316 12.93 1.46 -21.46
CA ALA A 316 13.23 0.24 -20.73
C ALA A 316 14.55 -0.34 -21.25
N ASN A 317 15.52 -0.47 -20.35
CA ASN A 317 16.80 -1.14 -20.64
C ASN A 317 16.83 -2.58 -20.08
N TRP A 318 15.69 -3.09 -19.67
CA TRP A 318 15.46 -4.45 -19.18
C TRP A 318 14.59 -5.24 -20.17
N GLY A 319 14.46 -6.55 -19.93
CA GLY A 319 13.67 -7.44 -20.77
C GLY A 319 12.17 -7.18 -20.64
N LYS A 320 11.41 -7.46 -21.70
CA LYS A 320 9.97 -7.27 -21.74
C LYS A 320 9.28 -8.20 -20.74
N ALA A 321 8.61 -7.62 -19.74
CA ALA A 321 7.87 -8.36 -18.73
C ALA A 321 6.65 -9.08 -19.31
N GLU A 322 6.37 -10.27 -18.78
CA GLU A 322 5.22 -11.11 -19.12
C GLU A 322 4.44 -11.49 -17.86
N SER A 323 3.12 -11.50 -17.94
CA SER A 323 2.29 -12.18 -16.94
C SER A 323 2.34 -13.69 -17.20
N ILE A 324 2.64 -14.47 -16.16
CA ILE A 324 2.63 -15.94 -16.24
C ILE A 324 1.67 -16.49 -15.19
N GLU A 325 1.07 -17.63 -15.51
CA GLU A 325 0.14 -18.34 -14.63
C GLU A 325 0.59 -19.78 -14.42
N TRP A 326 0.32 -20.31 -13.24
CA TRP A 326 0.52 -21.72 -12.90
C TRP A 326 -0.56 -22.18 -11.92
N THR A 327 -0.75 -23.47 -11.82
CA THR A 327 -1.69 -24.08 -10.87
C THR A 327 -0.91 -24.77 -9.77
N ASN A 328 -1.30 -24.54 -8.52
CA ASN A 328 -0.78 -25.25 -7.36
C ASN A 328 -1.94 -25.57 -6.40
N GLU A 329 -2.05 -26.85 -5.97
CA GLU A 329 -3.07 -27.33 -5.03
C GLU A 329 -4.51 -26.87 -5.40
N GLY A 330 -4.84 -26.86 -6.69
CA GLY A 330 -6.16 -26.44 -7.19
C GLY A 330 -6.37 -24.92 -7.29
N SER A 331 -5.41 -24.10 -6.86
CA SER A 331 -5.45 -22.65 -7.02
C SER A 331 -4.72 -22.22 -8.27
N ASN A 332 -5.29 -21.26 -9.00
CA ASN A 332 -4.59 -20.59 -10.10
C ASN A 332 -3.80 -19.41 -9.55
N ILE A 333 -2.49 -19.42 -9.78
CA ILE A 333 -1.56 -18.41 -9.26
C ILE A 333 -1.05 -17.59 -10.44
N GLN A 334 -0.97 -16.28 -10.27
CA GLN A 334 -0.40 -15.38 -11.26
C GLN A 334 0.91 -14.79 -10.74
N GLY A 335 1.83 -14.44 -11.63
CA GLY A 335 3.02 -13.68 -11.33
C GLY A 335 3.56 -12.96 -12.55
N TRP A 336 4.45 -12.01 -12.31
CA TRP A 336 5.18 -11.33 -13.37
C TRP A 336 6.56 -11.95 -13.54
N LEU A 337 6.95 -12.19 -14.80
CA LEU A 337 8.30 -12.63 -15.15
C LEU A 337 8.98 -11.56 -15.99
N VAL A 338 10.10 -11.02 -15.49
CA VAL A 338 10.94 -10.08 -16.23
C VAL A 338 12.21 -10.82 -16.67
N PRO A 339 12.40 -11.03 -17.98
CA PRO A 339 13.56 -11.75 -18.50
C PRO A 339 14.83 -10.87 -18.47
N PRO A 340 16.03 -11.45 -18.69
CA PRO A 340 17.22 -10.68 -18.99
C PRO A 340 17.02 -9.70 -20.14
N ALA A 341 17.65 -8.54 -20.06
CA ALA A 341 17.62 -7.54 -21.14
C ALA A 341 18.09 -8.09 -22.49
N LYS A 342 18.98 -9.08 -22.44
CA LYS A 342 19.46 -9.81 -23.62
C LYS A 342 19.46 -11.30 -23.34
N ILE A 343 18.85 -12.06 -24.25
CA ILE A 343 18.84 -13.55 -24.20
C ILE A 343 19.65 -14.07 -25.39
N ASP A 344 20.73 -14.80 -25.09
CA ASP A 344 21.57 -15.47 -26.08
C ASP A 344 21.04 -16.90 -26.31
N PRO A 345 20.94 -17.38 -27.56
CA PRO A 345 20.50 -18.74 -27.85
C PRO A 345 21.35 -19.80 -27.14
N GLY A 346 20.70 -20.80 -26.58
CA GLY A 346 21.37 -21.94 -25.91
C GLY A 346 21.96 -21.67 -24.52
N LYS A 347 21.91 -20.41 -24.03
CA LYS A 347 22.38 -20.06 -22.69
C LYS A 347 21.27 -20.19 -21.66
N LYS A 348 21.60 -20.71 -20.48
CA LYS A 348 20.72 -20.68 -19.30
C LYS A 348 21.09 -19.56 -18.36
N TYR A 349 20.09 -18.95 -17.73
CA TYR A 349 20.20 -17.74 -16.91
C TYR A 349 19.80 -18.01 -15.46
N PRO A 350 20.40 -17.31 -14.49
CA PRO A 350 19.92 -17.34 -13.12
C PRO A 350 18.54 -16.67 -13.00
N MET A 351 17.81 -17.04 -11.96
CA MET A 351 16.53 -16.41 -11.60
C MET A 351 16.51 -16.00 -10.14
N VAL A 352 15.89 -14.86 -9.85
CA VAL A 352 15.56 -14.42 -8.49
C VAL A 352 14.04 -14.38 -8.35
N VAL A 353 13.52 -15.03 -7.30
CA VAL A 353 12.13 -14.90 -6.87
C VAL A 353 12.05 -13.71 -5.92
N LEU A 354 11.22 -12.71 -6.26
CA LEU A 354 11.01 -11.50 -5.48
C LEU A 354 9.62 -11.57 -4.86
N ILE A 355 9.56 -11.81 -3.56
CA ILE A 355 8.31 -11.98 -2.81
C ILE A 355 7.87 -10.62 -2.24
N HIS A 356 6.63 -10.22 -2.51
CA HIS A 356 6.10 -8.94 -2.03
C HIS A 356 5.81 -8.93 -0.53
N GLY A 357 5.68 -7.74 0.04
CA GLY A 357 5.21 -7.51 1.40
C GLY A 357 3.70 -7.61 1.53
N GLY A 358 3.18 -7.26 2.67
CA GLY A 358 1.77 -7.40 3.03
C GLY A 358 1.60 -8.31 4.25
N PRO A 359 0.95 -9.50 4.15
CA PRO A 359 0.73 -10.35 2.96
C PRO A 359 -0.39 -9.92 2.01
N SER A 360 -1.43 -9.28 2.52
CA SER A 360 -2.57 -8.80 1.72
C SER A 360 -2.13 -7.62 0.85
N SER A 361 -1.54 -7.91 -0.30
CA SER A 361 -0.98 -6.99 -1.26
C SER A 361 -1.01 -7.61 -2.66
N VAL A 362 -0.51 -6.92 -3.67
CA VAL A 362 -0.39 -7.43 -5.04
C VAL A 362 0.79 -6.82 -5.77
N THR A 363 1.52 -7.62 -6.51
CA THR A 363 2.48 -7.12 -7.48
C THR A 363 1.77 -6.89 -8.81
N THR A 364 1.65 -5.63 -9.19
CA THR A 364 1.12 -5.18 -10.48
C THR A 364 2.25 -4.83 -11.44
N SER A 365 1.90 -4.63 -12.72
CA SER A 365 2.86 -4.14 -13.70
C SER A 365 3.02 -2.63 -13.59
N GLU A 366 4.20 -2.19 -13.17
CA GLU A 366 4.53 -0.78 -13.00
C GLU A 366 5.96 -0.50 -13.46
N TRP A 367 6.23 0.76 -13.80
CA TRP A 367 7.58 1.18 -14.21
C TRP A 367 8.58 1.03 -13.06
N PRO A 368 9.71 0.30 -13.26
CA PRO A 368 10.64 -0.03 -12.17
C PRO A 368 11.30 1.15 -11.47
N ALA A 369 11.29 2.34 -12.07
CA ALA A 369 11.86 3.54 -11.48
C ALA A 369 10.83 4.40 -10.72
N SER A 370 9.54 4.06 -10.73
CA SER A 370 8.46 4.90 -10.18
C SER A 370 8.32 4.81 -8.66
N PHE A 371 8.65 3.67 -8.05
CA PHE A 371 8.45 3.45 -6.61
C PHE A 371 9.63 2.72 -5.96
N GLY A 372 10.46 3.45 -5.22
CA GLY A 372 11.39 2.94 -4.23
C GLY A 372 12.43 1.91 -4.71
N MET A 373 13.29 1.48 -3.78
CA MET A 373 14.38 0.53 -4.05
C MET A 373 13.92 -0.86 -4.52
N SER A 374 12.78 -1.34 -4.05
CA SER A 374 12.31 -2.70 -4.33
C SER A 374 12.00 -2.92 -5.82
N ARG A 375 11.56 -1.91 -6.55
CA ARG A 375 11.29 -2.00 -7.99
C ARG A 375 12.50 -1.72 -8.87
N ALA A 376 13.38 -0.82 -8.47
CA ALA A 376 14.64 -0.57 -9.17
C ALA A 376 15.52 -1.83 -9.27
N ILE A 377 15.42 -2.74 -8.30
CA ILE A 377 16.16 -4.01 -8.30
C ILE A 377 15.75 -4.93 -9.46
N ILE A 378 14.49 -4.87 -9.93
CA ILE A 378 13.98 -5.67 -11.05
C ILE A 378 14.75 -5.29 -12.33
N ALA A 379 14.83 -4.00 -12.63
CA ALA A 379 15.63 -3.50 -13.76
C ALA A 379 17.11 -3.86 -13.61
N ALA A 380 17.65 -3.73 -12.41
CA ALA A 380 19.03 -4.06 -12.11
C ALA A 380 19.35 -5.55 -12.28
N LEU A 381 18.45 -6.46 -11.93
CA LEU A 381 18.58 -7.89 -12.14
C LEU A 381 18.54 -8.23 -13.64
N SER A 382 17.53 -7.75 -14.33
CA SER A 382 17.33 -8.00 -15.76
C SER A 382 18.52 -7.51 -16.60
N THR A 383 19.03 -6.29 -16.35
CA THR A 383 20.21 -5.75 -17.05
C THR A 383 21.51 -6.52 -16.75
N ARG A 384 21.56 -7.24 -15.62
CA ARG A 384 22.69 -8.12 -15.26
C ARG A 384 22.50 -9.57 -15.70
N GLY A 385 21.49 -9.86 -16.48
CA GLY A 385 21.26 -11.18 -17.06
C GLY A 385 20.54 -12.15 -16.13
N TYR A 386 19.69 -11.68 -15.23
CA TYR A 386 18.84 -12.50 -14.39
C TYR A 386 17.38 -12.44 -14.86
N TYR A 387 16.68 -13.54 -14.74
CA TYR A 387 15.22 -13.53 -14.65
C TYR A 387 14.78 -13.02 -13.28
N ALA A 388 13.72 -12.25 -13.23
CA ALA A 388 13.05 -11.86 -12.00
C ALA A 388 11.61 -12.40 -12.04
N LEU A 389 11.26 -13.28 -11.10
CA LEU A 389 9.91 -13.79 -10.92
C LEU A 389 9.27 -13.10 -9.72
N LEU A 390 8.11 -12.47 -9.93
CA LEU A 390 7.35 -11.75 -8.91
C LEU A 390 5.97 -12.42 -8.78
N PRO A 391 5.82 -13.41 -7.91
CA PRO A 391 4.57 -14.12 -7.72
C PRO A 391 3.54 -13.29 -6.94
N ASN A 392 2.25 -13.58 -7.17
CA ASN A 392 1.12 -13.20 -6.34
C ASN A 392 0.52 -14.48 -5.74
N PRO A 393 1.12 -15.05 -4.68
CA PRO A 393 0.69 -16.30 -4.05
C PRO A 393 -0.63 -16.13 -3.29
N ARG A 394 -1.18 -17.23 -2.77
CA ARG A 394 -2.29 -17.18 -1.81
C ARG A 394 -1.99 -16.19 -0.69
N GLY A 395 -2.96 -15.35 -0.34
CA GLY A 395 -2.79 -14.19 0.53
C GLY A 395 -2.80 -12.86 -0.23
N SER A 396 -2.51 -12.88 -1.56
CA SER A 396 -2.49 -11.68 -2.38
C SER A 396 -3.89 -11.20 -2.76
N TYR A 397 -3.99 -9.92 -3.14
CA TYR A 397 -5.18 -9.35 -3.78
C TYR A 397 -5.33 -9.78 -5.26
N GLY A 398 -6.52 -9.54 -5.81
CA GLY A 398 -6.80 -9.67 -7.24
C GLY A 398 -7.45 -10.98 -7.67
N GLN A 399 -7.79 -11.87 -6.73
CA GLN A 399 -8.51 -13.11 -7.00
C GLN A 399 -9.70 -13.36 -6.06
N GLY A 400 -10.15 -12.31 -5.36
CA GLY A 400 -11.27 -12.33 -4.40
C GLY A 400 -10.83 -12.62 -2.97
N GLU A 401 -11.75 -12.36 -2.04
CA GLU A 401 -11.45 -12.38 -0.60
C GLU A 401 -11.04 -13.77 -0.08
N ASP A 402 -11.61 -14.86 -0.62
CA ASP A 402 -11.22 -16.23 -0.23
C ASP A 402 -9.74 -16.51 -0.55
N PHE A 403 -9.22 -16.00 -1.66
CA PHE A 403 -7.82 -16.14 -2.03
C PHE A 403 -6.91 -15.29 -1.13
N THR A 404 -7.34 -14.07 -0.80
CA THR A 404 -6.63 -13.19 0.13
C THR A 404 -6.55 -13.80 1.53
N ARG A 405 -7.59 -14.51 1.97
CA ARG A 405 -7.64 -15.17 3.28
C ARG A 405 -6.98 -16.56 3.34
N ALA A 406 -6.53 -17.08 2.20
CA ALA A 406 -6.04 -18.45 2.13
C ALA A 406 -4.72 -18.72 2.90
N ASN A 407 -4.05 -17.68 3.39
CA ASN A 407 -2.87 -17.79 4.26
C ASN A 407 -3.16 -17.53 5.74
N VAL A 408 -4.42 -17.34 6.14
CA VAL A 408 -4.80 -17.21 7.56
C VAL A 408 -4.43 -18.47 8.32
N LYS A 409 -3.69 -18.33 9.41
CA LYS A 409 -3.10 -19.42 10.22
C LYS A 409 -2.16 -20.34 9.43
N ASP A 410 -1.69 -19.94 8.24
CA ASP A 410 -0.85 -20.75 7.35
C ASP A 410 0.33 -19.97 6.72
N PHE A 411 0.84 -18.98 7.44
CA PHE A 411 2.00 -18.20 6.97
C PHE A 411 3.21 -19.09 6.69
N GLY A 412 3.74 -19.00 5.47
CA GLY A 412 4.82 -19.88 5.00
C GLY A 412 4.37 -21.27 4.58
N GLY A 413 3.06 -21.54 4.54
CA GLY A 413 2.49 -22.81 4.10
C GLY A 413 2.13 -22.80 2.62
N GLY A 414 0.86 -22.49 2.30
CA GLY A 414 0.36 -22.46 0.93
C GLY A 414 1.08 -21.45 0.05
N ASP A 415 1.37 -20.28 0.56
CA ASP A 415 2.09 -19.20 -0.13
C ASP A 415 3.52 -19.60 -0.53
N LEU A 416 4.29 -20.27 0.34
CA LEU A 416 5.61 -20.80 -0.05
C LEU A 416 5.49 -21.86 -1.15
N ARG A 417 4.51 -22.76 -1.05
CA ARG A 417 4.32 -23.79 -2.08
C ARG A 417 3.93 -23.18 -3.43
N ASP A 418 3.17 -22.08 -3.42
CA ASP A 418 2.84 -21.32 -4.63
C ASP A 418 4.06 -20.68 -5.27
N ASP A 419 4.94 -20.07 -4.46
CA ASP A 419 6.19 -19.45 -4.91
C ASP A 419 7.16 -20.49 -5.52
N LEU A 420 7.29 -21.66 -4.88
CA LEU A 420 8.13 -22.75 -5.38
C LEU A 420 7.57 -23.35 -6.68
N ALA A 421 6.26 -23.53 -6.77
CA ALA A 421 5.61 -24.01 -7.98
C ALA A 421 5.74 -22.99 -9.14
N GLY A 422 5.69 -21.69 -8.84
CA GLY A 422 5.97 -20.63 -9.80
C GLY A 422 7.39 -20.66 -10.35
N ALA A 423 8.36 -20.90 -9.46
CA ALA A 423 9.75 -21.10 -9.89
C ALA A 423 9.88 -22.30 -10.81
N ASP A 424 9.22 -23.43 -10.52
CA ASP A 424 9.23 -24.64 -11.36
C ASP A 424 8.55 -24.40 -12.72
N ALA A 425 7.42 -23.69 -12.73
CA ALA A 425 6.74 -23.31 -13.97
C ALA A 425 7.62 -22.43 -14.88
N ALA A 426 8.31 -21.45 -14.29
CA ALA A 426 9.24 -20.60 -15.01
C ALA A 426 10.45 -21.39 -15.57
N ILE A 427 11.06 -22.28 -14.77
CA ILE A 427 12.19 -23.14 -15.19
C ILE A 427 11.79 -24.05 -16.35
N LYS A 428 10.56 -24.58 -16.32
CA LYS A 428 10.05 -25.45 -17.38
C LYS A 428 9.87 -24.73 -18.71
N LYS A 429 9.46 -23.45 -18.68
CA LYS A 429 9.08 -22.69 -19.88
C LYS A 429 10.22 -21.86 -20.46
N TYR A 430 11.15 -21.40 -19.63
CA TYR A 430 12.19 -20.44 -20.01
C TYR A 430 13.58 -21.01 -19.80
N PRO A 431 14.64 -20.44 -20.44
CA PRO A 431 16.02 -20.92 -20.32
C PRO A 431 16.64 -20.53 -18.96
N ILE A 432 16.02 -20.96 -17.87
CA ILE A 432 16.47 -20.72 -16.50
C ILE A 432 17.30 -21.90 -16.02
N ASP A 433 18.40 -21.61 -15.30
CA ASP A 433 19.24 -22.61 -14.68
C ASP A 433 18.71 -22.95 -13.27
N PRO A 434 18.19 -24.16 -13.05
CA PRO A 434 17.63 -24.55 -11.75
C PRO A 434 18.66 -24.57 -10.62
N ASN A 435 19.95 -24.56 -10.93
CA ASN A 435 21.03 -24.54 -9.96
C ASN A 435 21.48 -23.12 -9.58
N ARG A 436 20.90 -22.08 -10.19
CA ARG A 436 21.25 -20.67 -9.95
C ARG A 436 20.02 -19.84 -9.61
N LEU A 437 19.32 -20.26 -8.54
CA LEU A 437 18.15 -19.57 -8.03
C LEU A 437 18.53 -18.69 -6.83
N GLY A 438 17.96 -17.51 -6.75
CA GLY A 438 17.98 -16.62 -5.60
C GLY A 438 16.56 -16.32 -5.11
N VAL A 439 16.41 -15.93 -3.85
CA VAL A 439 15.14 -15.46 -3.27
C VAL A 439 15.37 -14.16 -2.53
N MET A 440 14.44 -13.23 -2.65
CA MET A 440 14.46 -11.99 -1.89
C MET A 440 13.06 -11.43 -1.67
N GLY A 441 12.93 -10.61 -0.63
CA GLY A 441 11.70 -9.89 -0.34
C GLY A 441 11.88 -8.88 0.78
N TRP A 442 10.87 -8.06 0.98
CA TRP A 442 10.83 -7.01 2.00
C TRP A 442 9.57 -7.15 2.87
N SER A 443 9.64 -6.80 4.16
CA SER A 443 8.53 -6.89 5.12
C SER A 443 8.03 -8.35 5.22
N TYR A 444 6.76 -8.64 4.95
CA TYR A 444 6.28 -10.03 4.84
C TYR A 444 7.11 -10.84 3.83
N GLY A 445 7.52 -10.26 2.69
CA GLY A 445 8.43 -10.91 1.75
C GLY A 445 9.81 -11.18 2.34
N GLY A 446 10.28 -10.34 3.27
CA GLY A 446 11.49 -10.58 4.06
C GLY A 446 11.33 -11.76 5.03
N PHE A 447 10.17 -11.86 5.70
CA PHE A 447 9.79 -13.06 6.46
C PHE A 447 9.78 -14.30 5.56
N MET A 448 9.08 -14.24 4.43
CA MET A 448 9.02 -15.36 3.48
C MET A 448 10.40 -15.76 2.96
N THR A 449 11.32 -14.82 2.78
CA THR A 449 12.72 -15.11 2.44
C THR A 449 13.43 -15.88 3.57
N MET A 450 13.32 -15.40 4.82
CA MET A 450 13.85 -16.08 6.01
C MET A 450 13.23 -17.48 6.16
N TRP A 451 11.93 -17.58 5.96
CA TRP A 451 11.18 -18.83 6.01
C TRP A 451 11.65 -19.80 4.95
N THR A 452 11.69 -19.37 3.69
CA THR A 452 12.10 -20.20 2.53
C THR A 452 13.43 -20.87 2.75
N VAL A 453 14.45 -20.15 3.23
CA VAL A 453 15.80 -20.73 3.44
C VAL A 453 15.84 -21.71 4.63
N THR A 454 14.83 -21.71 5.50
CA THR A 454 14.67 -22.73 6.56
C THR A 454 13.94 -23.98 6.07
N GLN A 455 13.19 -23.91 4.95
CA GLN A 455 12.35 -24.98 4.44
C GLN A 455 12.93 -25.71 3.22
N THR A 456 13.85 -25.06 2.48
CA THR A 456 14.45 -25.65 1.27
C THR A 456 15.86 -25.12 1.03
N ASP A 457 16.72 -25.95 0.41
CA ASP A 457 18.09 -25.60 -0.02
C ASP A 457 18.21 -25.31 -1.53
N ARG A 458 17.08 -25.12 -2.22
CA ARG A 458 17.04 -24.83 -3.68
C ARG A 458 17.72 -23.51 -4.05
N PHE A 459 17.72 -22.53 -3.15
CA PHE A 459 18.25 -21.20 -3.42
C PHE A 459 19.74 -21.08 -3.04
N ARG A 460 20.53 -20.44 -3.90
CA ARG A 460 21.98 -20.29 -3.72
C ARG A 460 22.38 -19.01 -3.00
N ALA A 461 21.45 -18.07 -2.91
CA ALA A 461 21.59 -16.82 -2.17
C ALA A 461 20.21 -16.29 -1.79
N ALA A 462 20.14 -15.56 -0.68
CA ALA A 462 18.92 -14.93 -0.22
C ALA A 462 19.19 -13.49 0.26
N VAL A 463 18.18 -12.61 0.12
CA VAL A 463 18.20 -11.24 0.67
C VAL A 463 16.90 -11.00 1.41
N ALA A 464 16.95 -11.00 2.73
CA ALA A 464 15.82 -10.75 3.61
C ALA A 464 15.83 -9.29 4.08
N GLY A 465 14.93 -8.48 3.53
CA GLY A 465 14.78 -7.08 3.89
C GLY A 465 13.66 -6.89 4.92
N ALA A 466 13.92 -6.22 6.05
CA ALA A 466 12.93 -5.96 7.10
C ALA A 466 12.07 -7.19 7.43
N GLY A 467 12.70 -8.37 7.55
CA GLY A 467 12.00 -9.65 7.77
C GLY A 467 11.69 -9.92 9.22
N ILE A 468 10.78 -10.85 9.44
CA ILE A 468 10.37 -11.32 10.77
C ILE A 468 10.95 -12.72 11.00
N ALA A 469 11.80 -12.87 12.02
CA ALA A 469 12.42 -14.14 12.38
C ALA A 469 11.56 -14.96 13.35
N ASN A 470 10.82 -14.29 14.23
CA ASN A 470 10.12 -14.89 15.33
C ASN A 470 8.81 -14.13 15.61
N TRP A 471 7.71 -14.69 15.18
CA TRP A 471 6.39 -14.09 15.33
C TRP A 471 5.97 -13.86 16.78
N GLN A 472 6.44 -14.68 17.71
CA GLN A 472 6.13 -14.51 19.14
C GLN A 472 6.79 -13.26 19.71
N SER A 473 8.11 -13.08 19.50
CA SER A 473 8.80 -11.87 19.98
C SER A 473 8.40 -10.63 19.19
N TYR A 474 8.13 -10.77 17.89
CA TYR A 474 7.66 -9.70 17.03
C TYR A 474 6.36 -9.08 17.54
N TYR A 475 5.43 -9.88 18.07
CA TYR A 475 4.14 -9.39 18.60
C TYR A 475 4.31 -8.26 19.63
N GLY A 476 5.31 -8.38 20.51
CA GLY A 476 5.59 -7.39 21.54
C GLY A 476 6.61 -6.31 21.16
N GLN A 477 7.20 -6.37 19.97
CA GLN A 477 8.26 -5.45 19.53
C GLN A 477 7.81 -4.43 18.48
N ASN A 478 6.80 -4.76 17.67
CA ASN A 478 6.28 -3.86 16.64
C ASN A 478 5.26 -2.87 17.22
N LEU A 479 5.03 -1.76 16.52
CA LEU A 479 4.04 -0.75 16.93
C LEU A 479 2.63 -0.99 16.33
N ILE A 480 2.43 -2.06 15.56
CA ILE A 480 1.19 -2.37 14.85
C ILE A 480 0.63 -3.76 15.19
N GLY A 481 0.84 -4.26 16.42
CA GLY A 481 0.54 -5.63 16.83
C GLY A 481 -0.89 -6.12 16.56
N GLN A 482 -1.88 -5.22 16.43
CA GLN A 482 -3.28 -5.56 16.16
C GLN A 482 -3.47 -6.24 14.79
N TRP A 483 -2.64 -5.95 13.78
CA TRP A 483 -2.76 -6.56 12.46
C TRP A 483 -2.60 -8.08 12.48
N MET A 484 -1.87 -8.59 13.45
CA MET A 484 -1.56 -10.02 13.53
C MET A 484 -2.77 -10.86 13.91
N ILE A 485 -3.71 -10.30 14.70
CA ILE A 485 -4.85 -11.04 15.24
C ILE A 485 -5.74 -11.65 14.15
N PRO A 486 -6.20 -10.94 13.11
CA PRO A 486 -7.00 -11.53 12.07
C PRO A 486 -6.26 -12.59 11.24
N PHE A 487 -4.94 -12.50 11.13
CA PHE A 487 -4.13 -13.49 10.41
C PHE A 487 -3.80 -14.74 11.23
N PHE A 488 -3.52 -14.60 12.53
CA PHE A 488 -3.20 -15.72 13.41
C PHE A 488 -4.43 -16.27 14.15
N GLY A 489 -5.54 -15.53 14.17
CA GLY A 489 -6.82 -15.90 14.77
C GLY A 489 -6.90 -15.75 16.29
N ALA A 490 -5.82 -15.33 16.94
CA ALA A 490 -5.72 -15.07 18.37
C ALA A 490 -4.51 -14.20 18.68
N SER A 491 -4.45 -13.61 19.88
CA SER A 491 -3.22 -12.98 20.37
C SER A 491 -2.14 -14.04 20.67
N VAL A 492 -0.88 -13.62 20.72
CA VAL A 492 0.23 -14.53 21.09
C VAL A 492 0.10 -15.08 22.51
N TYR A 493 -0.63 -14.38 23.37
CA TYR A 493 -0.87 -14.79 24.76
C TYR A 493 -1.96 -15.87 24.87
N ASP A 494 -2.91 -15.88 23.92
CA ASP A 494 -4.02 -16.84 23.89
C ASP A 494 -3.66 -18.13 23.13
N ASP A 495 -2.93 -18.00 22.00
CA ASP A 495 -2.46 -19.15 21.19
C ASP A 495 -1.02 -18.90 20.69
N PRO A 496 0.00 -19.11 21.52
CA PRO A 496 1.40 -18.96 21.11
C PRO A 496 1.84 -19.98 20.04
N ALA A 497 1.17 -21.13 19.94
CA ALA A 497 1.58 -22.20 19.05
C ALA A 497 1.38 -21.84 17.56
N VAL A 498 0.32 -21.10 17.23
CA VAL A 498 0.07 -20.65 15.86
C VAL A 498 1.17 -19.70 15.35
N TYR A 499 1.75 -18.90 16.25
CA TYR A 499 2.87 -18.01 15.96
C TYR A 499 4.19 -18.78 15.82
N GLU A 500 4.42 -19.73 16.73
CA GLU A 500 5.64 -20.53 16.77
C GLU A 500 5.84 -21.36 15.50
N LYS A 501 4.79 -22.03 15.02
CA LYS A 501 4.86 -22.92 13.85
C LYS A 501 5.30 -22.20 12.56
N SER A 502 5.04 -20.90 12.45
CA SER A 502 5.40 -20.05 11.30
C SER A 502 6.67 -19.22 11.54
N SER A 503 7.37 -19.39 12.67
CA SER A 503 8.55 -18.62 13.03
C SER A 503 9.83 -19.21 12.43
N PRO A 504 10.53 -18.54 11.50
CA PRO A 504 11.78 -19.03 10.87
C PRO A 504 12.84 -19.48 11.88
N ILE A 505 12.98 -18.77 12.98
CA ILE A 505 13.99 -19.07 14.01
C ILE A 505 13.88 -20.49 14.60
N ARG A 506 12.69 -21.08 14.60
CA ARG A 506 12.46 -22.45 15.07
C ARG A 506 13.13 -23.50 14.17
N PHE A 507 13.31 -23.17 12.91
CA PHE A 507 13.86 -24.05 11.88
C PHE A 507 15.25 -23.61 11.42
N ILE A 508 15.88 -22.67 12.12
CA ILE A 508 17.12 -22.01 11.73
C ILE A 508 18.29 -22.99 11.49
N LYS A 509 18.30 -24.14 12.17
CA LYS A 509 19.32 -25.19 12.00
C LYS A 509 19.34 -25.81 10.59
N ASN A 510 18.24 -25.66 9.83
CA ASN A 510 18.13 -26.19 8.48
C ASN A 510 18.81 -25.27 7.43
N VAL A 511 19.11 -24.03 7.80
CA VAL A 511 19.60 -23.02 6.84
C VAL A 511 21.00 -23.37 6.37
N LYS A 512 21.16 -23.48 5.05
CA LYS A 512 22.44 -23.64 4.34
C LYS A 512 22.72 -22.48 3.38
N THR A 513 21.66 -21.77 2.99
CA THR A 513 21.73 -20.69 2.00
C THR A 513 22.35 -19.44 2.60
N PRO A 514 23.42 -18.90 2.01
CA PRO A 514 23.95 -17.59 2.39
C PRO A 514 22.87 -16.51 2.29
N THR A 515 22.62 -15.83 3.40
CA THR A 515 21.52 -14.87 3.51
C THR A 515 22.02 -13.51 3.97
N LEU A 516 21.80 -12.49 3.13
CA LEU A 516 21.97 -11.07 3.50
C LEU A 516 20.71 -10.59 4.21
N VAL A 517 20.86 -10.00 5.40
CA VAL A 517 19.77 -9.43 6.18
C VAL A 517 19.91 -7.91 6.22
N ILE A 518 18.84 -7.19 5.85
CA ILE A 518 18.82 -5.73 5.75
C ILE A 518 17.60 -5.19 6.48
N VAL A 519 17.77 -4.13 7.29
CA VAL A 519 16.65 -3.49 7.99
C VAL A 519 16.97 -2.03 8.30
N GLY A 520 15.93 -1.19 8.40
CA GLY A 520 16.03 0.16 8.96
C GLY A 520 16.23 0.12 10.49
N GLU A 521 17.15 0.93 11.01
CA GLU A 521 17.43 0.96 12.47
C GLU A 521 16.21 1.35 13.31
N ARG A 522 15.31 2.16 12.73
CA ARG A 522 14.09 2.69 13.38
C ARG A 522 12.82 2.18 12.73
N ASP A 523 12.89 1.01 12.14
CA ASP A 523 11.71 0.36 11.57
C ASP A 523 10.75 0.00 12.71
N ALA A 524 9.55 0.56 12.66
CA ALA A 524 8.53 0.40 13.69
C ALA A 524 7.59 -0.77 13.42
N GLU A 525 7.54 -1.23 12.16
CA GLU A 525 6.73 -2.37 11.74
C GLU A 525 7.50 -3.67 11.82
N CYS A 526 8.69 -3.70 11.22
CA CYS A 526 9.59 -4.85 11.26
C CYS A 526 10.85 -4.47 12.08
N PRO A 527 10.77 -4.48 13.41
CA PRO A 527 11.84 -3.99 14.26
C PRO A 527 13.18 -4.65 13.97
N ALA A 528 14.26 -3.85 14.02
CA ALA A 528 15.62 -4.32 13.71
C ALA A 528 16.06 -5.52 14.56
N SER A 529 15.48 -5.70 15.76
CA SER A 529 15.67 -6.86 16.63
C SER A 529 15.35 -8.19 15.94
N GLN A 530 14.34 -8.24 15.08
CA GLN A 530 13.98 -9.43 14.30
C GLN A 530 15.09 -9.84 13.32
N SER A 531 15.65 -8.85 12.64
CA SER A 531 16.79 -9.05 11.74
C SER A 531 18.05 -9.45 12.49
N TYR A 532 18.32 -8.88 13.66
CA TYR A 532 19.46 -9.27 14.51
C TYR A 532 19.32 -10.70 15.04
N GLU A 533 18.12 -11.10 15.46
CA GLU A 533 17.85 -12.48 15.94
C GLU A 533 18.19 -13.50 14.86
N PHE A 534 17.72 -13.31 13.63
CA PHE A 534 18.00 -14.20 12.52
C PHE A 534 19.50 -14.20 12.13
N TRP A 535 20.08 -13.04 11.93
CA TRP A 535 21.48 -12.88 11.57
C TRP A 535 22.43 -13.49 12.62
N HIS A 536 22.16 -13.25 13.91
CA HIS A 536 22.98 -13.79 15.00
C HIS A 536 22.95 -15.32 15.00
N ALA A 537 21.79 -15.91 14.76
CA ALA A 537 21.65 -17.37 14.68
C ALA A 537 22.43 -17.95 13.49
N LEU A 538 22.36 -17.31 12.31
CA LEU A 538 23.17 -17.70 11.14
C LEU A 538 24.67 -17.70 11.46
N LYS A 539 25.15 -16.64 12.10
CA LYS A 539 26.56 -16.51 12.54
C LYS A 539 26.95 -17.62 13.53
N THR A 540 26.11 -17.89 14.51
CA THR A 540 26.37 -18.93 15.54
C THR A 540 26.44 -20.33 14.91
N LEU A 541 25.62 -20.57 13.90
CA LEU A 541 25.56 -21.88 13.21
C LEU A 541 26.63 -22.02 12.09
N GLY A 542 27.43 -20.97 11.87
CA GLY A 542 28.49 -21.01 10.85
C GLY A 542 27.95 -21.13 9.42
N VAL A 543 26.75 -20.61 9.16
CA VAL A 543 26.20 -20.59 7.80
C VAL A 543 27.15 -19.80 6.90
N PRO A 544 27.59 -20.33 5.75
CA PRO A 544 28.56 -19.67 4.89
C PRO A 544 28.04 -18.29 4.46
N ASP A 545 28.74 -17.25 4.89
CA ASP A 545 28.47 -15.89 4.49
C ASP A 545 29.37 -15.54 3.29
N LYS A 546 28.82 -15.52 2.08
CA LYS A 546 29.58 -15.05 0.89
C LYS A 546 29.90 -13.56 0.96
N ALA A 547 29.29 -12.80 1.86
CA ALA A 547 29.64 -11.42 2.17
C ALA A 547 31.05 -11.27 2.77
N ASP A 548 31.62 -12.31 3.38
CA ASP A 548 33.03 -12.29 3.83
C ASP A 548 34.04 -12.08 2.69
N ARG A 549 33.67 -12.33 1.45
CA ARG A 549 34.50 -11.96 0.28
C ARG A 549 34.39 -10.51 -0.14
N VAL A 550 33.28 -9.83 0.22
CA VAL A 550 33.06 -8.39 -0.01
C VAL A 550 33.53 -7.59 1.19
N SER A 551 33.53 -8.16 2.39
CA SER A 551 33.79 -7.51 3.66
C SER A 551 35.15 -7.82 4.28
N ARG A 552 36.26 -7.82 3.54
CA ARG A 552 37.52 -7.39 4.18
C ARG A 552 37.45 -5.95 4.68
N ARG A 553 36.30 -5.32 4.60
CA ARG A 553 35.94 -4.04 5.20
C ARG A 553 34.62 -4.24 5.95
N ARG A 554 34.68 -4.42 7.27
CA ARG A 554 33.65 -4.41 8.34
C ARG A 554 32.21 -4.79 7.95
N PRO A 555 31.45 -5.53 8.78
CA PRO A 555 30.05 -5.81 8.53
C PRO A 555 29.27 -4.49 8.44
N TYR A 556 28.71 -4.22 7.27
CA TYR A 556 27.84 -3.07 7.06
C TYR A 556 26.43 -3.44 7.52
N VAL A 557 26.10 -3.07 8.74
CA VAL A 557 24.76 -2.59 9.02
C VAL A 557 24.69 -1.23 8.35
N HIS A 558 24.14 -1.11 7.17
CA HIS A 558 23.90 0.18 6.56
C HIS A 558 22.92 0.92 7.44
N ARG A 559 23.40 1.94 8.15
CA ARG A 559 22.55 2.99 8.73
C ARG A 559 21.91 3.74 7.57
N THR A 560 20.83 3.22 7.02
CA THR A 560 19.91 4.07 6.27
C THR A 560 19.12 4.84 7.30
N GLN A 561 19.51 6.09 7.55
CA GLN A 561 18.55 7.05 8.05
C GLN A 561 17.41 7.06 7.04
N ALA A 562 16.25 6.55 7.42
CA ALA A 562 15.02 6.87 6.75
C ALA A 562 14.77 8.36 7.00
N SER A 563 15.48 9.21 6.26
CA SER A 563 15.04 10.56 6.07
C SER A 563 13.82 10.47 5.18
N SER A 564 12.70 10.99 5.61
CA SER A 564 11.61 11.45 4.78
C SER A 564 12.15 12.55 3.84
N ARG A 565 12.98 12.18 2.88
CA ARG A 565 13.39 13.03 1.78
C ARG A 565 12.77 12.44 0.54
N SER A 566 11.76 13.16 0.06
CA SER A 566 11.35 13.20 -1.33
C SER A 566 12.52 12.90 -2.27
N ALA A 567 12.26 12.10 -3.29
CA ALA A 567 13.19 11.80 -4.37
C ALA A 567 13.69 13.09 -5.02
N GLY A 568 14.79 13.60 -4.51
CA GLY A 568 15.65 14.60 -5.11
C GLY A 568 17.02 13.98 -5.21
N ALA A 569 17.47 13.80 -6.44
CA ALA A 569 18.71 13.22 -6.87
C ALA A 569 19.86 13.32 -5.84
N ASP A 570 20.33 12.16 -5.35
CA ASP A 570 21.72 12.06 -4.97
C ASP A 570 22.32 10.75 -5.47
N ARG A 571 23.28 10.88 -6.38
CA ARG A 571 24.02 9.80 -7.03
C ARG A 571 25.06 9.29 -6.04
N GLY A 572 24.68 8.33 -5.23
CA GLY A 572 25.59 7.56 -4.39
C GLY A 572 25.87 6.20 -5.03
N VAL A 573 27.02 6.09 -5.62
CA VAL A 573 27.53 4.90 -6.33
C VAL A 573 27.59 3.71 -5.39
N VAL A 574 26.84 2.67 -5.70
CA VAL A 574 27.11 1.29 -5.23
C VAL A 574 28.17 0.70 -6.16
N ARG A 575 29.37 0.55 -5.68
CA ARG A 575 30.41 -0.34 -6.23
C ARG A 575 30.45 -1.65 -5.47
#